data_f7afbdc5f855c6413b1ff0a7a28994fe
#
_entry.id   f7afbdc5f855c6413b1ff0a7a28994fe
#
_cell.length_a   1.000
_cell.length_b   1.000
_cell.length_c   1.000
_cell.angle_alpha   90.00
_cell.angle_beta   90.00
_cell.angle_gamma   90.00
#
_symmetry.space_group_name_H-M   'P 1'
#
loop_
_entity.id
_entity.type
_entity.pdbx_description
1 polymer ?
#
loop_
_entity_poly.entity_id
_entity_poly.type
_entity_poly.pdbx_seq_one_letter_code
_entity_poly.pdbx_strand_id
1 'polypeptide(L)' 'MIFKFYNRNDKNQETIGRIVTTSRLQAAKLFAERKQLPLKEFLKVFGVTTIL' A
#
# COMPACT_ATOMS: atom_id res chain seq x y z
N MET A 1 -10.84 -5.74 6.90
CA MET A 1 -10.79 -4.47 6.16
C MET A 1 -10.03 -4.66 4.86
N ILE A 2 -10.40 -3.92 3.84
CA ILE A 2 -9.73 -3.98 2.55
C ILE A 2 -8.82 -2.77 2.43
N PHE A 3 -7.56 -2.99 2.13
CA PHE A 3 -6.57 -1.93 1.93
C PHE A 3 -6.08 -1.95 0.48
N LYS A 4 -5.71 -0.79 -0.01
CA LYS A 4 -5.13 -0.63 -1.34
C LYS A 4 -3.86 0.19 -1.23
N PHE A 5 -2.98 0.09 -2.23
CA PHE A 5 -1.84 0.98 -2.31
C PHE A 5 -1.77 1.63 -3.70
N TYR A 6 -1.16 2.79 -3.73
CA TYR A 6 -1.07 3.61 -4.93
C TYR A 6 0.25 4.36 -4.93
N ASN A 7 0.68 4.83 -6.10
CA ASN A 7 1.89 5.64 -6.21
C ASN A 7 1.57 7.06 -5.74
N ARG A 8 2.37 7.60 -4.83
CA ARG A 8 2.13 8.95 -4.28
C ARG A 8 2.22 10.04 -5.32
N ASN A 9 2.93 9.81 -6.41
CA ASN A 9 3.05 10.79 -7.50
C ASN A 9 1.89 10.71 -8.48
N ASP A 10 1.01 9.74 -8.34
CA ASP A 10 -0.14 9.61 -9.22
C ASP A 10 -1.27 10.49 -8.71
N LYS A 11 -1.64 11.50 -9.49
CA LYS A 11 -2.71 12.43 -9.13
C LYS A 11 -4.06 11.74 -8.97
N ASN A 12 -4.28 10.68 -9.70
CA ASN A 12 -5.54 9.93 -9.65
C ASN A 12 -5.55 8.88 -8.56
N GLN A 13 -4.41 8.63 -7.93
CA GLN A 13 -4.27 7.61 -6.89
C GLN A 13 -4.83 6.26 -7.35
N GLU A 14 -4.49 5.88 -8.56
CA GLU A 14 -4.97 4.63 -9.14
C GLU A 14 -4.48 3.45 -8.32
N THR A 15 -5.40 2.54 -8.01
CA THR A 15 -5.09 1.38 -7.18
C THR A 15 -4.16 0.43 -7.92
N ILE A 16 -3.01 0.14 -7.31
CA ILE A 16 -2.04 -0.81 -7.87
C ILE A 16 -2.33 -2.22 -7.36
N GLY A 17 -2.68 -2.35 -6.08
CA GLY A 17 -2.98 -3.63 -5.49
C GLY A 17 -3.88 -3.51 -4.28
N ARG A 18 -4.51 -4.64 -3.90
CA ARG A 18 -5.44 -4.71 -2.77
C ARG A 18 -5.10 -5.89 -1.89
N ILE A 19 -5.47 -5.79 -0.62
CA ILE A 19 -5.29 -6.88 0.32
C ILE A 19 -6.33 -6.77 1.43
N VAL A 20 -6.80 -7.91 1.93
CA VAL A 20 -7.69 -7.95 3.08
C VAL A 20 -6.87 -8.32 4.29
N THR A 21 -6.86 -7.45 5.29
CA THR A 21 -6.12 -7.71 6.51
C THR A 21 -6.67 -6.84 7.64
N THR A 22 -6.08 -6.94 8.82
CA THR A 22 -6.65 -6.32 10.01
C THR A 22 -6.15 -4.91 10.28
N SER A 23 -5.01 -4.52 9.74
CA SER A 23 -4.47 -3.19 10.02
C SER A 23 -3.73 -2.63 8.80
N ARG A 24 -3.66 -1.30 8.77
CA ARG A 24 -2.95 -0.59 7.72
C ARG A 24 -1.45 -0.93 7.72
N LEU A 25 -0.87 -1.04 8.90
CA LEU A 25 0.55 -1.39 8.99
C LEU A 25 0.82 -2.78 8.43
N GLN A 26 -0.06 -3.73 8.75
CA GLN A 26 0.05 -5.07 8.21
C GLN A 26 -0.05 -5.06 6.68
N ALA A 27 -1.00 -4.30 6.15
CA ALA A 27 -1.16 -4.16 4.71
C ALA A 27 0.11 -3.58 4.07
N ALA A 28 0.66 -2.53 4.67
CA ALA A 28 1.87 -1.89 4.15
C ALA A 28 3.05 -2.86 4.10
N LYS A 29 3.21 -3.66 5.15
CA LYS A 29 4.27 -4.66 5.19
C LYS A 29 4.12 -5.69 4.08
N LEU A 30 2.90 -6.16 3.84
CA LEU A 30 2.63 -7.16 2.81
C LEU A 30 2.85 -6.59 1.41
N PHE A 31 2.42 -5.36 1.17
CA PHE A 31 2.65 -4.69 -0.10
C PHE A 31 4.13 -4.44 -0.36
N ALA A 32 4.85 -4.01 0.67
CA ALA A 32 6.30 -3.78 0.57
C ALA A 32 7.02 -5.07 0.19
N GLU A 33 6.62 -6.18 0.78
CA GLU A 33 7.19 -7.48 0.47
C GLU A 33 6.93 -7.85 -0.98
N ARG A 34 5.72 -7.60 -1.51
CA ARG A 34 5.42 -7.85 -2.92
C ARG A 34 6.29 -7.04 -3.86
N LYS A 35 6.64 -5.82 -3.45
CA LYS A 35 7.51 -4.94 -4.25
C LYS A 35 8.98 -5.20 -3.97
N GLN A 36 9.29 -6.10 -3.04
CA GLN A 36 10.66 -6.41 -2.65
C GLN A 36 11.41 -5.18 -2.17
N LEU A 37 10.71 -4.34 -1.37
CA LEU A 37 11.28 -3.12 -0.81
C LEU A 37 11.20 -3.16 0.71
N PRO A 38 12.18 -2.58 1.41
CA PRO A 38 12.01 -2.33 2.83
C PRO A 38 10.79 -1.45 3.06
N LEU A 39 10.09 -1.66 4.17
CA LEU A 39 8.87 -0.91 4.46
C LEU A 39 9.07 0.60 4.35
N LYS A 40 10.17 1.10 4.88
CA LYS A 40 10.47 2.52 4.86
C LYS A 40 10.56 3.06 3.44
N GLU A 41 11.23 2.32 2.56
CA GLU A 41 11.39 2.71 1.16
C GLU A 41 10.06 2.61 0.41
N PHE A 42 9.29 1.57 0.71
CA PHE A 42 7.97 1.41 0.11
C PHE A 42 7.08 2.62 0.42
N LEU A 43 7.05 3.06 1.68
CA LEU A 43 6.20 4.16 2.10
C LEU A 43 6.64 5.52 1.57
N LYS A 44 7.87 5.65 1.10
CA LYS A 44 8.31 6.88 0.43
C LYS A 44 7.69 7.01 -0.95
N VAL A 45 7.44 5.91 -1.62
CA VAL A 45 6.96 5.89 -3.00
C VAL A 45 5.46 5.64 -3.07
N PHE A 46 4.94 4.82 -2.18
CA PHE A 46 3.55 4.38 -2.23
C PHE A 46 2.77 4.79 -0.98
N GLY A 47 1.48 5.02 -1.16
CA GLY A 47 0.57 5.26 -0.07
C GLY A 47 -0.35 4.07 0.13
N VAL A 48 -0.81 3.85 1.36
CA VAL A 48 -1.72 2.76 1.70
C VAL A 48 -2.95 3.35 2.37
N THR A 49 -4.12 2.96 1.91
CA THR A 49 -5.38 3.46 2.48
C THR A 49 -6.44 2.37 2.45
N THR A 50 -7.50 2.55 3.22
CA THR A 50 -8.62 1.63 3.20
C THR A 50 -9.55 1.97 2.05
N ILE A 51 -10.23 0.92 1.53
CA ILE A 51 -11.22 1.11 0.48
C ILE A 51 -12.59 1.25 1.10
N LEU A 52 -12.89 1.01 2.20
CA LEU A 52 -14.18 0.95 2.73
C LEU A 52 -15.11 2.03 2.55
#